data_e8ae1ef418d3c8ec2cfacf8a43a70d78
#
_entry.id   e8ae1ef418d3c8ec2cfacf8a43a70d78
#
_cell.length_a   1.000
_cell.length_b   1.000
_cell.length_c   1.000
_cell.angle_alpha   90.00
_cell.angle_beta   90.00
_cell.angle_gamma   90.00
#
_symmetry.space_group_name_H-M   'P 1'
#
loop_
_entity.id
_entity.type
_entity.pdbx_description
1 polymer ?
#
loop_
_entity_poly.entity_id
_entity_poly.type
_entity_poly.pdbx_seq_one_letter_code
_entity_poly.pdbx_strand_id
1 'polypeptide(L)'
;MSNQKFGAGIWHFATYVDRYATDGYGPPVSLLEAIDLAGQVGDLSVVDINYPFADKSITLDQVEARLKKNNLGVIGITPEIYTREFMKGAFTNPDPGIRRRANEV
;
A
#
# COMPACT_ATOMS: atom_id res chain seq x y z
N MET A 1 31.86 0.53 -1.37
CA MET A 1 30.47 0.77 -1.82
C MET A 1 29.57 -0.30 -1.24
N SER A 2 28.44 0.10 -0.71
CA SER A 2 27.51 -0.84 -0.10
C SER A 2 26.68 -1.53 -1.17
N ASN A 3 26.50 -2.87 -1.04
CA ASN A 3 25.61 -3.65 -1.88
C ASN A 3 24.22 -3.78 -1.24
N GLN A 4 23.96 -3.04 -0.16
CA GLN A 4 22.66 -3.07 0.50
C GLN A 4 21.59 -2.45 -0.36
N LYS A 5 20.42 -3.11 -0.36
CA LYS A 5 19.21 -2.57 -0.98
C LYS A 5 18.32 -1.98 0.11
N PHE A 6 17.75 -0.83 -0.19
CA PHE A 6 16.83 -0.18 0.73
C PHE A 6 15.40 -0.29 0.19
N GLY A 7 14.46 -0.52 1.08
CA GLY A 7 13.07 -0.63 0.75
C GLY A 7 12.22 0.25 1.65
N ALA A 8 11.00 0.51 1.22
CA ALA A 8 10.02 1.27 1.99
C ALA A 8 8.63 0.75 1.72
N GLY A 9 7.73 0.92 2.69
CA GLY A 9 6.32 0.72 2.44
C GLY A 9 5.79 1.84 1.57
N ILE A 10 4.99 1.51 0.57
CA ILE A 10 4.47 2.51 -0.37
C ILE A 10 3.60 3.55 0.34
N TRP A 11 3.03 3.19 1.49
CA TRP A 11 2.20 4.10 2.29
C TRP A 11 2.97 5.31 2.83
N HIS A 12 4.29 5.28 2.88
CA HIS A 12 5.09 6.44 3.25
C HIS A 12 5.02 7.56 2.22
N PHE A 13 4.62 7.25 1.00
CA PHE A 13 4.52 8.19 -0.11
C PHE A 13 3.07 8.46 -0.51
N ALA A 14 2.12 7.77 0.13
CA ALA A 14 0.70 7.85 -0.20
C ALA A 14 -0.08 8.51 0.95
N THR A 15 -1.40 8.54 0.78
CA THR A 15 -2.29 8.99 1.84
C THR A 15 -2.21 8.02 3.02
N TYR A 16 -1.77 8.53 4.17
CA TYR A 16 -1.73 7.71 5.38
C TYR A 16 -3.15 7.50 5.91
N VAL A 17 -3.52 6.26 6.11
CA VAL A 17 -4.83 5.88 6.63
C VAL A 17 -4.68 4.92 7.80
N ASP A 18 -5.62 4.98 8.73
CA ASP A 18 -5.72 4.01 9.80
C ASP A 18 -7.19 3.88 10.23
N ARG A 19 -7.44 3.14 11.30
CA ARG A 19 -8.81 2.91 11.79
C ARG A 19 -9.48 4.16 12.33
N TYR A 20 -8.74 5.22 12.64
CA TYR A 20 -9.27 6.48 13.14
C TYR A 20 -9.54 7.49 12.03
N ALA A 21 -8.81 7.37 10.94
CA ALA A 21 -8.96 8.23 9.76
C ALA A 21 -8.89 7.36 8.51
N THR A 22 -9.98 6.67 8.21
CA THR A 22 -10.03 5.70 7.12
C THR A 22 -9.92 6.33 5.74
N ASP A 23 -10.18 7.64 5.64
CA ASP A 23 -10.05 8.40 4.40
C ASP A 23 -8.75 9.20 4.33
N GLY A 24 -7.89 9.07 5.36
CA GLY A 24 -6.57 9.72 5.40
C GLY A 24 -6.55 11.00 6.20
N TYR A 25 -5.34 11.50 6.43
CA TYR A 25 -5.08 12.72 7.23
C TYR A 25 -4.73 13.92 6.34
N GLY A 26 -4.66 13.74 5.05
CA GLY A 26 -4.28 14.80 4.13
C GLY A 26 -4.89 14.61 2.75
N PRO A 27 -4.47 15.40 1.77
CA PRO A 27 -4.96 15.26 0.40
C PRO A 27 -4.70 13.86 -0.15
N PRO A 28 -5.64 13.28 -0.92
CA PRO A 28 -5.43 11.95 -1.48
C PRO A 28 -4.25 11.90 -2.44
N VAL A 29 -3.46 10.83 -2.34
CA VAL A 29 -2.36 10.53 -3.27
C VAL A 29 -2.64 9.15 -3.87
N SER A 30 -2.66 9.04 -5.19
CA SER A 30 -2.91 7.76 -5.83
C SER A 30 -1.73 6.81 -5.67
N LEU A 31 -1.97 5.51 -5.81
CA LEU A 31 -0.91 4.51 -5.74
C LEU A 31 0.17 4.77 -6.81
N LEU A 32 -0.25 5.12 -8.03
CA LEU A 32 0.70 5.36 -9.11
C LEU A 32 1.58 6.59 -8.83
N GLU A 33 1.00 7.65 -8.26
CA GLU A 33 1.77 8.82 -7.83
C GLU A 33 2.74 8.47 -6.69
N ALA A 34 2.29 7.64 -5.75
CA ALA A 34 3.14 7.20 -4.64
C ALA A 34 4.36 6.42 -5.16
N ILE A 35 4.18 5.58 -6.18
CA ILE A 35 5.27 4.85 -6.81
C ILE A 35 6.26 5.82 -7.46
N ASP A 36 5.76 6.85 -8.14
CA ASP A 36 6.63 7.86 -8.73
C ASP A 36 7.43 8.63 -7.69
N LEU A 37 6.78 8.98 -6.56
CA LEU A 37 7.46 9.64 -5.45
C LEU A 37 8.55 8.76 -4.85
N ALA A 38 8.27 7.47 -4.67
CA ALA A 38 9.26 6.52 -4.19
C ALA A 38 10.45 6.42 -5.16
N GLY A 39 10.19 6.47 -6.45
CA GLY A 39 11.23 6.43 -7.47
C GLY A 39 12.16 7.62 -7.45
N GLN A 40 11.73 8.74 -6.85
CA GLN A 40 12.58 9.93 -6.71
C GLN A 40 13.60 9.80 -5.57
N VAL A 41 13.44 8.80 -4.70
CA VAL A 41 14.42 8.52 -3.64
C VAL A 41 15.51 7.65 -4.23
N GLY A 42 16.69 8.22 -4.41
CA GLY A 42 17.76 7.60 -5.20
C GLY A 42 18.25 6.25 -4.72
N ASP A 43 18.15 5.98 -3.42
CA ASP A 43 18.66 4.74 -2.83
C ASP A 43 17.58 3.65 -2.65
N LEU A 44 16.32 3.94 -2.98
CA LEU A 44 15.27 2.93 -2.89
C LEU A 44 15.33 1.98 -4.07
N SER A 45 15.31 0.68 -3.78
CA SER A 45 15.34 -0.38 -4.79
C SER A 45 14.05 -1.19 -4.81
N VAL A 46 13.36 -1.30 -3.68
CA VAL A 46 12.17 -2.14 -3.53
C VAL A 46 11.12 -1.43 -2.68
N VAL A 47 9.87 -1.81 -2.89
CA VAL A 47 8.74 -1.29 -2.11
C VAL A 47 7.84 -2.44 -1.66
N ASP A 48 7.14 -2.22 -0.56
CA ASP A 48 6.05 -3.06 -0.09
C ASP A 48 4.75 -2.39 -0.52
N ILE A 49 3.81 -3.14 -1.07
CA ILE A 49 2.57 -2.60 -1.65
C ILE A 49 1.36 -3.15 -0.89
N ASN A 50 0.38 -2.29 -0.66
CA ASN A 50 -0.90 -2.70 -0.11
C ASN A 50 -1.77 -3.32 -1.20
N TYR A 51 -2.47 -4.40 -0.87
CA TYR A 51 -3.41 -5.07 -1.77
C TYR A 51 -4.59 -5.59 -0.95
N PRO A 52 -5.82 -5.55 -1.43
CA PRO A 52 -6.24 -5.02 -2.74
C PRO A 52 -6.10 -3.51 -2.83
N PHE A 53 -6.01 -3.00 -4.07
CA PHE A 53 -5.87 -1.56 -4.29
C PHE A 53 -7.15 -0.83 -3.89
N ALA A 54 -6.99 0.27 -3.15
CA ALA A 54 -8.13 1.09 -2.73
C ALA A 54 -8.88 1.66 -3.95
N ASP A 55 -8.15 2.10 -4.96
CA ASP A 55 -8.71 2.56 -6.23
C ASP A 55 -8.88 1.36 -7.16
N LYS A 56 -10.13 0.96 -7.39
CA LYS A 56 -10.45 -0.21 -8.20
C LYS A 56 -10.19 0.00 -9.69
N SER A 57 -9.95 1.24 -10.12
CA SER A 57 -9.59 1.53 -11.52
C SER A 57 -8.13 1.21 -11.82
N ILE A 58 -7.29 1.05 -10.80
CA ILE A 58 -5.87 0.72 -10.97
C ILE A 58 -5.72 -0.78 -11.18
N THR A 59 -5.01 -1.17 -12.25
CA THR A 59 -4.74 -2.56 -12.59
C THR A 59 -3.32 -2.96 -12.20
N LEU A 60 -3.09 -4.27 -12.06
CA LEU A 60 -1.76 -4.81 -11.81
C LEU A 60 -0.78 -4.42 -12.91
N ASP A 61 -1.24 -4.41 -14.16
CA ASP A 61 -0.38 -4.03 -15.29
C ASP A 61 0.10 -2.58 -15.19
N GLN A 62 -0.78 -1.68 -14.75
CA GLN A 62 -0.41 -0.28 -14.52
C GLN A 62 0.62 -0.14 -13.41
N VAL A 63 0.43 -0.88 -12.32
CA VAL A 63 1.37 -0.86 -11.19
C VAL A 63 2.72 -1.41 -11.62
N GLU A 64 2.74 -2.53 -12.33
CA GLU A 64 3.98 -3.13 -12.82
C GLU A 64 4.73 -2.19 -13.76
N ALA A 65 4.03 -1.56 -14.70
CA ALA A 65 4.65 -0.62 -15.62
C ALA A 65 5.27 0.58 -14.89
N ARG A 66 4.57 1.10 -13.88
CA ARG A 66 5.06 2.24 -13.10
C ARG A 66 6.27 1.87 -12.26
N LEU A 67 6.28 0.67 -11.69
CA LEU A 67 7.42 0.14 -10.93
C LEU A 67 8.64 0.01 -11.82
N LYS A 68 8.48 -0.55 -13.01
CA LYS A 68 9.57 -0.69 -13.98
C LYS A 68 10.13 0.66 -14.41
N LYS A 69 9.26 1.64 -14.65
CA LYS A 69 9.66 2.99 -15.00
C LYS A 69 10.54 3.62 -13.94
N ASN A 70 10.29 3.30 -12.68
CA ASN A 70 11.02 3.86 -11.53
C ASN A 70 12.14 2.95 -11.02
N ASN A 71 12.42 1.84 -11.70
CA ASN A 71 13.43 0.85 -11.31
C ASN A 71 13.19 0.31 -9.89
N LEU A 72 11.91 0.07 -9.55
CA LEU A 72 11.54 -0.45 -8.24
C LEU A 72 11.04 -1.89 -8.35
N GLY A 73 11.51 -2.75 -7.47
CA GLY A 73 10.97 -4.09 -7.29
C GLY A 73 9.97 -4.13 -6.14
N VAL A 74 9.22 -5.21 -6.03
CA VAL A 74 8.29 -5.45 -4.93
C VAL A 74 8.91 -6.48 -4.00
N ILE A 75 9.04 -6.12 -2.71
CA ILE A 75 9.61 -7.02 -1.70
C ILE A 75 8.51 -7.74 -0.90
N GLY A 76 7.32 -7.17 -0.86
CA GLY A 76 6.22 -7.75 -0.10
C GLY A 76 4.89 -7.14 -0.46
N ILE A 77 3.83 -7.81 -0.03
CA ILE A 77 2.46 -7.33 -0.19
C ILE A 77 1.81 -7.33 1.18
N THR A 78 1.32 -6.17 1.59
CA THR A 78 0.66 -5.99 2.87
C THR A 78 -0.85 -5.93 2.66
N PRO A 79 -1.64 -6.73 3.39
CA PRO A 79 -3.10 -6.70 3.23
C PRO A 79 -3.66 -5.33 3.58
N GLU A 80 -4.58 -4.84 2.76
CA GLU A 80 -5.28 -3.56 3.00
C GLU A 80 -6.46 -3.81 3.92
N ILE A 81 -6.20 -3.73 5.22
CA ILE A 81 -7.21 -3.99 6.27
C ILE A 81 -7.44 -2.77 7.17
N TYR A 82 -7.17 -1.57 6.64
CA TYR A 82 -7.33 -0.31 7.37
C TYR A 82 -8.54 0.50 6.89
N THR A 83 -9.40 -0.12 6.06
CA THR A 83 -10.60 0.52 5.55
C THR A 83 -11.67 0.65 6.63
N ARG A 84 -12.71 1.41 6.33
CA ARG A 84 -13.82 1.65 7.26
C ARG A 84 -14.44 0.35 7.79
N GLU A 85 -14.49 -0.68 6.96
CA GLU A 85 -14.99 -2.00 7.33
C GLU A 85 -14.26 -2.58 8.55
N PHE A 86 -12.98 -2.27 8.70
CA PHE A 86 -12.13 -2.83 9.75
C PHE A 86 -11.85 -1.85 10.90
N MET A 87 -12.68 -0.80 11.05
CA MET A 87 -12.46 0.20 12.10
C MET A 87 -12.37 -0.40 13.51
N LYS A 88 -13.15 -1.47 13.78
CA LYS A 88 -13.16 -2.14 15.09
C LYS A 88 -12.23 -3.33 15.13
N GLY A 89 -11.32 -3.45 14.17
CA GLY A 89 -10.37 -4.52 14.03
C GLY A 89 -10.64 -5.35 12.79
N ALA A 90 -9.65 -6.15 12.41
CA ALA A 90 -9.73 -7.05 11.26
C ALA A 90 -9.80 -8.50 11.75
N PHE A 91 -8.65 -9.10 12.07
CA PHE A 91 -8.60 -10.49 12.53
C PHE A 91 -9.19 -10.69 13.93
N THR A 92 -9.28 -9.64 14.72
CA THR A 92 -9.81 -9.64 16.08
C THR A 92 -11.15 -8.91 16.20
N ASN A 93 -11.80 -8.59 15.06
CA ASN A 93 -13.06 -7.87 15.07
C ASN A 93 -14.15 -8.69 15.78
N PRO A 94 -15.04 -8.06 16.57
CA PRO A 94 -16.15 -8.75 17.22
C PRO A 94 -17.10 -9.45 16.24
N ASP A 95 -17.24 -8.93 15.01
CA ASP A 95 -18.11 -9.51 13.98
C ASP A 95 -17.38 -10.65 13.25
N PRO A 96 -17.90 -11.90 13.33
CA PRO A 96 -17.27 -13.02 12.62
C PRO A 96 -17.18 -12.85 11.11
N GLY A 97 -18.14 -12.14 10.50
CA GLY A 97 -18.13 -11.87 9.06
C GLY A 97 -16.98 -10.98 8.66
N ILE A 98 -16.66 -9.98 9.49
CA ILE A 98 -15.54 -9.07 9.23
C ILE A 98 -14.21 -9.81 9.43
N ARG A 99 -14.09 -10.65 10.45
CA ARG A 99 -12.89 -11.49 10.62
C ARG A 99 -12.65 -12.37 9.40
N ARG A 100 -13.72 -12.94 8.84
CA ARG A 100 -13.63 -13.78 7.64
C ARG A 100 -13.14 -12.97 6.44
N ARG A 101 -13.70 -11.77 6.24
CA ARG A 101 -13.26 -10.90 5.15
C ARG A 101 -11.81 -10.48 5.29
N ALA A 102 -11.32 -10.26 6.51
CA ALA A 102 -9.92 -9.95 6.74
C ALA A 102 -9.00 -11.10 6.29
N ASN A 103 -9.42 -12.33 6.48
CA ASN A 103 -8.67 -13.49 6.02
C ASN A 103 -8.69 -13.66 4.50
N GLU A 104 -9.71 -13.11 3.84
CA GLU A 104 -9.86 -13.20 2.38
C GLU A 104 -9.07 -12.12 1.63
N VAL A 105 -8.64 -11.08 2.32
CA VAL A 105 -7.87 -9.98 1.73
C VAL A 105 -6.46 -10.40 1.26
#